data_dd1c7914650bf8137d654473d5ad4051
#
_entry.id   dd1c7914650bf8137d654473d5ad4051
#
_cell.length_a   1.000
_cell.length_b   1.000
_cell.length_c   1.000
_cell.angle_alpha   90.00
_cell.angle_beta   90.00
_cell.angle_gamma   90.00
#
_symmetry.space_group_name_H-M   'P 1'
#
loop_
_entity.id
_entity.type
_entity.pdbx_description
1 polymer ?
#
loop_
_entity_poly.entity_id
_entity_poly.type
_entity_poly.pdbx_seq_one_letter_code
_entity_poly.pdbx_strand_id
1 'polypeptide(L)'
;MAQPDLQPGPYMLYQIVSFLLDIAAGLLSGVCLLRAYMQWQRISFANPVGQLVFALSDWLVLPLRRMLPAVARWDWACLLAALLVQLLHYVLLWLLLGAGTGWTALPWLALFGTLRVALGGTIGLLIVYAVMSWVQARSPLADTIARLCEPLLRPVRRLVPLVGGIDLSPLVLLVLLQVASMVLAAVQGEVLSW
;
A
#
# COMPACT_ATOMS: atom_id res chain seq x y z
N MET A 1 4.56 -6.26 48.47
CA MET A 1 4.78 -6.51 47.03
C MET A 1 4.35 -5.25 46.32
N ALA A 2 5.29 -4.34 46.01
CA ALA A 2 5.02 -3.08 45.35
C ALA A 2 4.92 -3.39 43.82
N GLN A 3 3.79 -3.06 43.21
CA GLN A 3 3.69 -3.02 41.74
C GLN A 3 4.65 -1.96 41.23
N PRO A 4 5.50 -2.25 40.24
CA PRO A 4 6.31 -1.21 39.62
C PRO A 4 5.35 -0.22 38.93
N ASP A 5 5.45 1.04 39.35
CA ASP A 5 4.76 2.17 38.75
C ASP A 5 5.09 2.20 37.26
N LEU A 6 4.18 1.69 36.44
CA LEU A 6 4.18 1.85 34.99
C LEU A 6 3.98 3.35 34.74
N GLN A 7 5.05 4.10 34.61
CA GLN A 7 5.00 5.46 34.12
C GLN A 7 4.65 5.39 32.61
N PRO A 8 3.44 5.74 32.20
CA PRO A 8 2.98 5.54 30.82
C PRO A 8 3.50 6.59 29.83
N GLY A 9 4.22 7.61 30.30
CA GLY A 9 4.50 8.80 29.50
C GLY A 9 5.34 8.59 28.22
N PRO A 10 6.62 8.13 28.27
CA PRO A 10 7.45 8.13 27.07
C PRO A 10 7.08 7.03 26.06
N TYR A 11 6.64 5.86 26.54
CA TYR A 11 6.25 4.75 25.65
C TYR A 11 4.93 5.01 24.91
N MET A 12 3.94 5.66 25.56
CA MET A 12 2.69 6.03 24.91
C MET A 12 2.89 7.06 23.80
N LEU A 13 3.68 8.10 24.06
CA LEU A 13 3.99 9.11 23.05
C LEU A 13 4.67 8.48 21.83
N TYR A 14 5.64 7.60 22.07
CA TYR A 14 6.31 6.87 21.01
C TYR A 14 5.31 6.03 20.18
N GLN A 15 4.44 5.26 20.81
CA GLN A 15 3.43 4.44 20.13
C GLN A 15 2.47 5.31 19.30
N ILE A 16 2.04 6.45 19.83
CA ILE A 16 1.17 7.38 19.08
C ILE A 16 1.90 7.96 17.89
N VAL A 17 3.13 8.43 18.06
CA VAL A 17 3.91 9.03 16.96
C VAL A 17 4.23 7.99 15.88
N SER A 18 4.67 6.79 16.26
CA SER A 18 4.94 5.72 15.31
C SER A 18 3.68 5.31 14.54
N PHE A 19 2.54 5.19 15.22
CA PHE A 19 1.26 4.90 14.58
C PHE A 19 0.83 5.97 13.57
N LEU A 20 0.97 7.25 13.92
CA LEU A 20 0.67 8.36 13.01
C LEU A 20 1.60 8.38 11.80
N LEU A 21 2.89 8.11 12.01
CA LEU A 21 3.88 7.99 10.93
C LEU A 21 3.56 6.80 10.02
N ASP A 22 3.18 5.65 10.57
CA ASP A 22 2.76 4.47 9.80
C ASP A 22 1.57 4.79 8.89
N ILE A 23 0.54 5.45 9.42
CA ILE A 23 -0.64 5.84 8.65
C ILE A 23 -0.25 6.84 7.55
N ALA A 24 0.48 7.90 7.89
CA ALA A 24 0.86 8.95 6.93
C ALA A 24 1.74 8.38 5.81
N ALA A 25 2.77 7.60 6.14
CA ALA A 25 3.65 6.97 5.18
C ALA A 25 2.91 5.92 4.33
N GLY A 26 2.04 5.11 4.96
CA GLY A 26 1.21 4.13 4.27
C GLY A 26 0.25 4.77 3.26
N LEU A 27 -0.43 5.86 3.64
CA LEU A 27 -1.33 6.60 2.75
C LEU A 27 -0.56 7.24 1.58
N LEU A 28 0.52 7.97 1.86
CA LEU A 28 1.30 8.66 0.82
C LEU A 28 1.93 7.68 -0.17
N SER A 29 2.60 6.64 0.33
CA SER A 29 3.18 5.61 -0.53
C SER A 29 2.10 4.81 -1.28
N GLY A 30 0.97 4.51 -0.63
CA GLY A 30 -0.17 3.84 -1.26
C GLY A 30 -0.77 4.66 -2.41
N VAL A 31 -0.94 5.97 -2.23
CA VAL A 31 -1.41 6.87 -3.30
C VAL A 31 -0.41 6.93 -4.46
N CYS A 32 0.89 6.98 -4.19
CA CYS A 32 1.92 6.94 -5.24
C CYS A 32 1.90 5.61 -6.01
N LEU A 33 1.73 4.49 -5.33
CA LEU A 33 1.59 3.17 -5.94
C LEU A 33 0.29 3.05 -6.77
N LEU A 34 -0.82 3.56 -6.24
CA LEU A 34 -2.10 3.58 -6.96
C LEU A 34 -2.00 4.43 -8.23
N ARG A 35 -1.31 5.58 -8.18
CA ARG A 35 -1.02 6.41 -9.36
C ARG A 35 -0.23 5.65 -10.42
N ALA A 36 0.86 4.96 -10.01
CA ALA A 36 1.66 4.12 -10.91
C ALA A 36 0.81 3.02 -11.54
N TYR A 37 -0.05 2.37 -10.75
CA TYR A 37 -0.93 1.30 -11.19
C TYR A 37 -2.00 1.79 -12.17
N MET A 38 -2.67 2.92 -11.90
CA MET A 38 -3.64 3.54 -12.82
C MET A 38 -2.99 3.91 -14.15
N GLN A 39 -1.77 4.45 -14.11
CA GLN A 39 -1.03 4.81 -15.31
C GLN A 39 -0.65 3.57 -16.14
N TRP A 40 -0.21 2.50 -15.46
CA TRP A 40 0.12 1.23 -16.12
C TRP A 40 -1.10 0.63 -16.84
N GLN A 41 -2.29 0.71 -16.21
CA GLN A 41 -3.56 0.25 -16.79
C GLN A 41 -4.17 1.23 -17.80
N ARG A 42 -3.61 2.43 -17.97
CA ARG A 42 -4.16 3.50 -18.82
C ARG A 42 -5.57 3.92 -18.41
N ILE A 43 -5.88 3.88 -17.12
CA ILE A 43 -7.15 4.38 -16.59
C ILE A 43 -7.10 5.90 -16.60
N SER A 44 -8.16 6.53 -17.12
CA SER A 44 -8.28 7.99 -17.14
C SER A 44 -8.29 8.55 -15.72
N PHE A 45 -7.54 9.62 -15.47
CA PHE A 45 -7.54 10.33 -14.20
C PHE A 45 -8.67 11.36 -14.06
N ALA A 46 -9.56 11.47 -15.06
CA ALA A 46 -10.73 12.37 -14.99
C ALA A 46 -11.84 11.88 -14.04
N ASN A 47 -11.61 10.78 -13.32
CA ASN A 47 -12.53 10.21 -12.34
C ASN A 47 -12.19 10.70 -10.91
N PRO A 48 -13.12 10.55 -9.92
CA PRO A 48 -12.90 10.99 -8.54
C PRO A 48 -11.66 10.39 -7.88
N VAL A 49 -11.33 9.11 -8.18
CA VAL A 49 -10.13 8.45 -7.66
C VAL A 49 -8.87 9.12 -8.20
N GLY A 50 -8.83 9.39 -9.50
CA GLY A 50 -7.70 10.06 -10.16
C GLY A 50 -7.46 11.47 -9.63
N GLN A 51 -8.53 12.25 -9.39
CA GLN A 51 -8.43 13.58 -8.80
C GLN A 51 -7.85 13.53 -7.39
N LEU A 52 -8.32 12.61 -6.54
CA LEU A 52 -7.78 12.41 -5.20
C LEU A 52 -6.30 12.01 -5.25
N VAL A 53 -5.96 11.08 -6.14
CA VAL A 53 -4.58 10.62 -6.32
C VAL A 53 -3.66 11.77 -6.72
N PHE A 54 -4.08 12.63 -7.65
CA PHE A 54 -3.29 13.81 -8.02
C PHE A 54 -3.16 14.79 -6.87
N ALA A 55 -4.26 15.14 -6.19
CA ALA A 55 -4.24 16.09 -5.08
C ALA A 55 -3.26 15.68 -3.98
N LEU A 56 -3.16 14.38 -3.69
CA LEU A 56 -2.29 13.86 -2.63
C LEU A 56 -0.85 13.59 -3.07
N SER A 57 -0.58 13.33 -4.36
CA SER A 57 0.74 12.91 -4.82
C SER A 57 1.50 13.93 -5.65
N ASP A 58 0.85 14.96 -6.23
CA ASP A 58 1.50 15.88 -7.18
C ASP A 58 2.68 16.63 -6.57
N TRP A 59 2.55 17.10 -5.34
CA TRP A 59 3.62 17.82 -4.65
C TRP A 59 4.91 16.99 -4.49
N LEU A 60 4.79 15.66 -4.41
CA LEU A 60 5.91 14.74 -4.26
C LEU A 60 6.40 14.20 -5.62
N VAL A 61 5.46 13.82 -6.50
CA VAL A 61 5.78 13.14 -7.76
C VAL A 61 6.25 14.12 -8.83
N LEU A 62 5.72 15.36 -8.89
CA LEU A 62 6.11 16.33 -9.91
C LEU A 62 7.60 16.71 -9.89
N PRO A 63 8.23 16.97 -8.73
CA PRO A 63 9.66 17.24 -8.70
C PRO A 63 10.50 16.03 -9.13
N LEU A 64 10.06 14.81 -8.75
CA LEU A 64 10.77 13.58 -9.15
C LEU A 64 10.64 13.28 -10.65
N ARG A 65 9.50 13.62 -11.29
CA ARG A 65 9.32 13.50 -12.75
C ARG A 65 10.27 14.40 -13.56
N ARG A 66 10.74 15.50 -12.99
CA ARG A 66 11.75 16.33 -13.65
C ARG A 66 13.10 15.64 -13.75
N MET A 67 13.39 14.75 -12.79
CA MET A 67 14.64 13.98 -12.74
C MET A 67 14.51 12.62 -13.46
N LEU A 68 13.33 11.98 -13.34
CA LEU A 68 13.03 10.66 -13.89
C LEU A 68 11.76 10.74 -14.74
N PRO A 69 11.89 11.01 -16.05
CA PRO A 69 10.74 11.03 -16.94
C PRO A 69 10.11 9.64 -17.03
N ALA A 70 8.78 9.60 -17.17
CA ALA A 70 8.08 8.35 -17.38
C ALA A 70 8.53 7.69 -18.69
N VAL A 71 9.03 6.46 -18.62
CA VAL A 71 9.47 5.69 -19.79
C VAL A 71 8.41 4.66 -20.12
N ALA A 72 7.78 4.79 -21.28
CA ALA A 72 6.75 3.88 -21.80
C ALA A 72 5.51 3.77 -20.88
N ARG A 73 5.32 2.63 -20.22
CA ARG A 73 4.17 2.33 -19.33
C ARG A 73 4.45 2.52 -17.85
N TRP A 74 5.73 2.62 -17.49
CA TRP A 74 6.16 2.64 -16.09
C TRP A 74 6.45 4.05 -15.64
N ASP A 75 5.77 4.47 -14.59
CA ASP A 75 6.05 5.74 -13.90
C ASP A 75 7.05 5.49 -12.77
N TRP A 76 8.34 5.47 -13.16
CA TRP A 76 9.43 5.27 -12.21
C TRP A 76 9.46 6.34 -11.12
N ALA A 77 9.00 7.56 -11.43
CA ALA A 77 8.91 8.63 -10.46
C ALA A 77 7.91 8.30 -9.34
N CYS A 78 6.76 7.69 -9.66
CA CYS A 78 5.79 7.26 -8.65
C CYS A 78 6.31 6.10 -7.79
N LEU A 79 7.00 5.12 -8.39
CA LEU A 79 7.60 4.02 -7.65
C LEU A 79 8.71 4.49 -6.72
N LEU A 80 9.59 5.37 -7.23
CA LEU A 80 10.64 5.99 -6.42
C LEU A 80 10.04 6.84 -5.31
N ALA A 81 8.98 7.62 -5.58
CA ALA A 81 8.29 8.40 -4.56
C ALA A 81 7.77 7.52 -3.42
N ALA A 82 7.12 6.40 -3.74
CA ALA A 82 6.63 5.45 -2.74
C ALA A 82 7.79 4.88 -1.89
N LEU A 83 8.89 4.49 -2.54
CA LEU A 83 10.08 3.97 -1.85
C LEU A 83 10.74 5.03 -0.96
N LEU A 84 10.86 6.29 -1.43
CA LEU A 84 11.43 7.38 -0.64
C LEU A 84 10.57 7.74 0.57
N VAL A 85 9.23 7.71 0.44
CA VAL A 85 8.32 7.90 1.57
C VAL A 85 8.52 6.81 2.62
N GLN A 86 8.64 5.54 2.21
CA GLN A 86 8.91 4.44 3.13
C GLN A 86 10.31 4.53 3.75
N LEU A 87 11.31 4.93 2.97
CA LEU A 87 12.66 5.15 3.51
C LEU A 87 12.66 6.25 4.56
N LEU A 88 12.03 7.39 4.27
CA LEU A 88 11.88 8.50 5.22
C LEU A 88 11.16 8.05 6.49
N HIS A 89 10.09 7.28 6.36
CA HIS A 89 9.35 6.70 7.47
C HIS A 89 10.26 5.86 8.39
N TYR A 90 11.01 4.91 7.83
CA TYR A 90 11.92 4.07 8.64
C TYR A 90 13.11 4.85 9.20
N VAL A 91 13.61 5.87 8.50
CA VAL A 91 14.64 6.78 9.03
C VAL A 91 14.11 7.56 10.23
N LEU A 92 12.88 8.08 10.17
CA LEU A 92 12.27 8.80 11.29
C LEU A 92 12.05 7.87 12.47
N LEU A 93 11.57 6.65 12.26
CA LEU A 93 11.44 5.66 13.34
C LEU A 93 12.79 5.30 13.95
N TRP A 94 13.83 5.14 13.13
CA TRP A 94 15.17 4.85 13.59
C TRP A 94 15.74 5.98 14.46
N LEU A 95 15.52 7.24 14.09
CA LEU A 95 15.92 8.40 14.89
C LEU A 95 15.15 8.49 16.21
N LEU A 96 13.86 8.15 16.21
CA LEU A 96 13.01 8.18 17.40
C LEU A 96 13.34 7.05 18.40
N LEU A 97 13.74 5.88 17.90
CA LEU A 97 14.02 4.67 18.70
C LEU A 97 15.46 4.60 19.23
N GLY A 98 16.33 5.52 18.84
CA GLY A 98 17.72 5.48 19.25
C GLY A 98 18.52 4.32 18.70
N ALA A 99 18.34 4.00 17.40
CA ALA A 99 19.30 3.22 16.60
C ALA A 99 19.53 1.75 17.00
N GLY A 100 18.50 1.00 17.37
CA GLY A 100 18.63 -0.43 17.71
C GLY A 100 18.98 -1.32 16.49
N THR A 101 18.65 -0.91 15.25
CA THR A 101 19.01 -1.60 14.02
C THR A 101 20.10 -0.82 13.27
N GLY A 102 21.05 -1.53 12.66
CA GLY A 102 22.08 -0.88 11.85
C GLY A 102 21.45 -0.10 10.67
N TRP A 103 22.03 1.03 10.31
CA TRP A 103 21.61 1.87 9.17
C TRP A 103 21.54 1.10 7.84
N THR A 104 22.28 -0.01 7.71
CA THR A 104 22.29 -0.90 6.54
C THR A 104 20.96 -1.63 6.31
N ALA A 105 20.12 -1.76 7.35
CA ALA A 105 18.80 -2.39 7.25
C ALA A 105 17.74 -1.45 6.66
N LEU A 106 17.93 -0.12 6.72
CA LEU A 106 16.94 0.88 6.30
C LEU A 106 16.47 0.72 4.85
N PRO A 107 17.35 0.51 3.84
CA PRO A 107 16.89 0.30 2.45
C PRO A 107 16.05 -0.96 2.29
N TRP A 108 16.40 -2.05 2.98
CA TRP A 108 15.63 -3.28 2.97
C TRP A 108 14.26 -3.09 3.62
N LEU A 109 14.21 -2.42 4.77
CA LEU A 109 12.96 -2.07 5.43
C LEU A 109 12.06 -1.23 4.53
N ALA A 110 12.61 -0.23 3.83
CA ALA A 110 11.86 0.60 2.90
C ALA A 110 11.30 -0.22 1.72
N LEU A 111 12.09 -1.14 1.17
CA LEU A 111 11.65 -2.03 0.09
C LEU A 111 10.50 -2.93 0.56
N PHE A 112 10.69 -3.65 1.67
CA PHE A 112 9.64 -4.50 2.24
C PHE A 112 8.41 -3.71 2.67
N GLY A 113 8.58 -2.51 3.23
CA GLY A 113 7.51 -1.58 3.56
C GLY A 113 6.69 -1.19 2.33
N THR A 114 7.35 -0.85 1.22
CA THR A 114 6.69 -0.52 -0.05
C THR A 114 5.88 -1.70 -0.58
N LEU A 115 6.44 -2.92 -0.55
CA LEU A 115 5.73 -4.15 -0.96
C LEU A 115 4.53 -4.44 -0.04
N ARG A 116 4.66 -4.23 1.26
CA ARG A 116 3.57 -4.38 2.23
C ARG A 116 2.43 -3.41 1.93
N VAL A 117 2.75 -2.15 1.63
CA VAL A 117 1.75 -1.14 1.25
C VAL A 117 1.09 -1.51 -0.07
N ALA A 118 1.82 -2.04 -1.05
CA ALA A 118 1.25 -2.52 -2.32
C ALA A 118 0.25 -3.65 -2.10
N LEU A 119 0.60 -4.66 -1.30
CA LEU A 119 -0.29 -5.77 -0.95
C LEU A 119 -1.50 -5.29 -0.15
N GLY A 120 -1.28 -4.50 0.90
CA GLY A 120 -2.36 -3.94 1.73
C GLY A 120 -3.32 -3.04 0.94
N GLY A 121 -2.79 -2.19 0.06
CA GLY A 121 -3.57 -1.34 -0.83
C GLY A 121 -4.41 -2.17 -1.82
N THR A 122 -3.85 -3.25 -2.37
CA THR A 122 -4.58 -4.17 -3.24
C THR A 122 -5.69 -4.90 -2.50
N ILE A 123 -5.42 -5.38 -1.26
CA ILE A 123 -6.43 -5.98 -0.38
C ILE A 123 -7.56 -4.98 -0.10
N GLY A 124 -7.22 -3.75 0.29
CA GLY A 124 -8.21 -2.70 0.54
C GLY A 124 -9.07 -2.39 -0.69
N LEU A 125 -8.45 -2.29 -1.87
CA LEU A 125 -9.15 -2.07 -3.14
C LEU A 125 -10.14 -3.20 -3.46
N LEU A 126 -9.73 -4.46 -3.23
CA LEU A 126 -10.60 -5.63 -3.43
C LEU A 126 -11.75 -5.69 -2.43
N ILE A 127 -11.54 -5.29 -1.17
CA ILE A 127 -12.61 -5.21 -0.17
C ILE A 127 -13.65 -4.18 -0.62
N VAL A 128 -13.20 -2.98 -1.02
CA VAL A 128 -14.11 -1.94 -1.52
C VAL A 128 -14.86 -2.41 -2.76
N TYR A 129 -14.18 -3.09 -3.70
CA TYR A 129 -14.81 -3.70 -4.86
C TYR A 129 -15.89 -4.72 -4.47
N ALA A 130 -15.59 -5.64 -3.55
CA ALA A 130 -16.52 -6.67 -3.11
C ALA A 130 -17.76 -6.05 -2.47
N VAL A 131 -17.59 -5.06 -1.58
CA VAL A 131 -18.71 -4.34 -0.94
C VAL A 131 -19.56 -3.62 -1.99
N MET A 132 -18.94 -2.87 -2.92
CA MET A 132 -19.67 -2.17 -3.98
C MET A 132 -20.41 -3.12 -4.92
N SER A 133 -19.83 -4.29 -5.20
CA SER A 133 -20.46 -5.33 -6.02
C SER A 133 -21.69 -5.90 -5.32
N TRP A 134 -21.64 -6.14 -4.01
CA TRP A 134 -22.79 -6.66 -3.24
C TRP A 134 -23.93 -5.64 -3.09
N VAL A 135 -23.58 -4.37 -2.88
CA VAL A 135 -24.56 -3.28 -2.79
C VAL A 135 -25.12 -2.90 -4.17
N GLN A 136 -24.58 -3.48 -5.26
CA GLN A 136 -24.91 -3.13 -6.65
C GLN A 136 -24.82 -1.62 -6.92
N ALA A 137 -23.80 -0.98 -6.33
CA ALA A 137 -23.58 0.44 -6.45
C ALA A 137 -23.31 0.83 -7.92
N ARG A 138 -24.17 1.66 -8.48
CA ARG A 138 -24.00 2.24 -9.83
C ARG A 138 -23.47 3.67 -9.67
N SER A 139 -22.15 3.82 -9.74
CA SER A 139 -21.50 5.13 -9.66
C SER A 139 -20.20 5.13 -10.47
N PRO A 140 -19.75 6.32 -10.94
CA PRO A 140 -18.45 6.44 -11.62
C PRO A 140 -17.28 5.93 -10.78
N LEU A 141 -17.41 6.00 -9.45
CA LEU A 141 -16.43 5.44 -8.51
C LEU A 141 -16.41 3.90 -8.57
N ALA A 142 -17.60 3.26 -8.55
CA ALA A 142 -17.72 1.81 -8.63
C ALA A 142 -17.12 1.28 -9.94
N ASP A 143 -17.40 1.95 -11.07
CA ASP A 143 -16.84 1.58 -12.37
C ASP A 143 -15.32 1.70 -12.40
N THR A 144 -14.77 2.74 -11.77
CA THR A 144 -13.31 2.92 -11.69
C THR A 144 -12.66 1.82 -10.86
N ILE A 145 -13.23 1.50 -9.70
CA ILE A 145 -12.74 0.43 -8.82
C ILE A 145 -12.84 -0.93 -9.52
N ALA A 146 -13.94 -1.20 -10.21
CA ALA A 146 -14.12 -2.42 -10.98
C ALA A 146 -13.03 -2.58 -12.05
N ARG A 147 -12.71 -1.52 -12.80
CA ARG A 147 -11.62 -1.51 -13.79
C ARG A 147 -10.25 -1.74 -13.16
N LEU A 148 -10.00 -1.17 -11.97
CA LEU A 148 -8.75 -1.38 -11.23
C LEU A 148 -8.60 -2.83 -10.77
N CYS A 149 -9.69 -3.48 -10.35
CA CYS A 149 -9.66 -4.86 -9.88
C CYS A 149 -9.69 -5.90 -11.02
N GLU A 150 -10.22 -5.55 -12.20
CA GLU A 150 -10.42 -6.48 -13.33
C GLU A 150 -9.18 -7.29 -13.70
N PRO A 151 -7.97 -6.70 -13.90
CA PRO A 151 -6.79 -7.48 -14.29
C PRO A 151 -6.33 -8.46 -13.21
N LEU A 152 -6.61 -8.16 -11.95
CA LEU A 152 -6.29 -9.04 -10.82
C LEU A 152 -7.31 -10.18 -10.68
N LEU A 153 -8.59 -9.88 -10.91
CA LEU A 153 -9.68 -10.84 -10.80
C LEU A 153 -9.76 -11.78 -12.02
N ARG A 154 -9.39 -11.29 -13.21
CA ARG A 154 -9.50 -12.04 -14.45
C ARG A 154 -8.86 -13.43 -14.44
N PRO A 155 -7.62 -13.62 -13.93
CA PRO A 155 -7.02 -14.96 -13.83
C PRO A 155 -7.78 -15.85 -12.85
N VAL A 156 -8.24 -15.29 -11.71
CA VAL A 156 -8.94 -16.04 -10.67
C VAL A 156 -10.32 -16.49 -11.13
N ARG A 157 -11.06 -15.63 -11.84
CA ARG A 157 -12.38 -15.96 -12.44
C ARG A 157 -12.34 -17.10 -13.44
N ARG A 158 -11.17 -17.37 -14.03
CA ARG A 158 -11.02 -18.53 -14.94
C ARG A 158 -10.94 -19.85 -14.18
N LEU A 159 -10.51 -19.81 -12.92
CA LEU A 159 -10.32 -20.97 -12.07
C LEU A 159 -11.51 -21.22 -11.14
N VAL A 160 -12.18 -20.16 -10.71
CA VAL A 160 -13.29 -20.19 -9.75
C VAL A 160 -14.60 -20.01 -10.50
N PRO A 161 -15.44 -21.05 -10.62
CA PRO A 161 -16.77 -20.91 -11.23
C PRO A 161 -17.71 -20.09 -10.33
N LEU A 162 -18.72 -19.51 -10.95
CA LEU A 162 -19.83 -18.86 -10.20
C LEU A 162 -20.59 -19.90 -9.37
N VAL A 163 -20.71 -19.66 -8.08
CA VAL A 163 -21.46 -20.52 -7.16
C VAL A 163 -22.74 -19.81 -6.74
N GLY A 164 -23.89 -20.35 -7.11
CA GLY A 164 -25.19 -19.76 -6.78
C GLY A 164 -25.42 -18.35 -7.35
N GLY A 165 -24.73 -17.99 -8.44
CA GLY A 165 -24.80 -16.65 -9.05
C GLY A 165 -23.92 -15.59 -8.37
N ILE A 166 -23.16 -15.96 -7.35
CA ILE A 166 -22.22 -15.07 -6.64
C ILE A 166 -20.80 -15.31 -7.15
N ASP A 167 -20.07 -14.23 -7.44
CA ASP A 167 -18.65 -14.26 -7.81
C ASP A 167 -17.78 -14.37 -6.54
N LEU A 168 -17.22 -15.56 -6.30
CA LEU A 168 -16.33 -15.82 -5.17
C LEU A 168 -14.86 -15.47 -5.49
N SER A 169 -14.55 -15.04 -6.70
CA SER A 169 -13.17 -14.71 -7.10
C SER A 169 -12.52 -13.62 -6.23
N PRO A 170 -13.22 -12.55 -5.80
CA PRO A 170 -12.61 -11.57 -4.91
C PRO A 170 -12.19 -12.19 -3.57
N LEU A 171 -12.97 -13.11 -3.02
CA LEU A 171 -12.68 -13.78 -1.75
C LEU A 171 -11.45 -14.67 -1.87
N VAL A 172 -11.37 -15.48 -2.93
CA VAL A 172 -10.20 -16.33 -3.19
C VAL A 172 -8.95 -15.48 -3.36
N LEU A 173 -9.04 -14.39 -4.13
CA LEU A 173 -7.90 -13.48 -4.32
C LEU A 173 -7.47 -12.80 -3.02
N LEU A 174 -8.42 -12.41 -2.15
CA LEU A 174 -8.12 -11.87 -0.82
C LEU A 174 -7.32 -12.87 0.03
N VAL A 175 -7.71 -14.14 0.04
CA VAL A 175 -6.98 -15.20 0.77
C VAL A 175 -5.57 -15.36 0.20
N LEU A 176 -5.41 -15.37 -1.13
CA LEU A 176 -4.08 -15.48 -1.76
C LEU A 176 -3.18 -14.28 -1.42
N LEU A 177 -3.72 -13.07 -1.42
CA LEU A 177 -2.96 -11.87 -1.04
C LEU A 177 -2.61 -11.87 0.45
N GLN A 178 -3.48 -12.39 1.30
CA GLN A 178 -3.19 -12.55 2.73
C GLN A 178 -2.04 -13.54 2.96
N VAL A 179 -2.04 -14.67 2.25
CA VAL A 179 -0.93 -15.62 2.28
C VAL A 179 0.36 -14.98 1.77
N ALA A 180 0.29 -14.22 0.66
CA ALA A 180 1.44 -13.48 0.15
C ALA A 180 1.99 -12.46 1.17
N SER A 181 1.11 -11.80 1.93
CA SER A 181 1.50 -10.86 3.00
C SER A 181 2.20 -11.59 4.16
N MET A 182 1.74 -12.79 4.52
CA MET A 182 2.40 -13.62 5.55
C MET A 182 3.79 -14.09 5.10
N VAL A 183 3.91 -14.53 3.84
CA VAL A 183 5.20 -14.93 3.25
C VAL A 183 6.16 -13.74 3.21
N LEU A 184 5.69 -12.55 2.79
CA LEU A 184 6.50 -11.35 2.77
C LEU A 184 7.03 -11.00 4.17
N ALA A 185 6.19 -11.12 5.19
CA ALA A 185 6.59 -10.86 6.58
C ALA A 185 7.63 -11.88 7.08
N ALA A 186 7.50 -13.16 6.73
CA ALA A 186 8.46 -14.19 7.07
C ALA A 186 9.82 -13.94 6.42
N VAL A 187 9.84 -13.65 5.11
CA VAL A 187 11.08 -13.33 4.37
C VAL A 187 11.75 -12.07 4.93
N GLN A 188 10.97 -11.05 5.27
CA GLN A 188 11.50 -9.84 5.91
C GLN A 188 12.21 -10.18 7.23
N GLY A 189 11.59 -11.05 8.06
CA GLY A 189 12.18 -11.48 9.32
C GLY A 189 13.53 -12.18 9.14
N GLU A 190 13.64 -13.08 8.16
CA GLU A 190 14.89 -13.77 7.84
C GLU A 190 15.97 -12.82 7.32
N VAL A 191 15.64 -11.96 6.35
CA VAL A 191 16.61 -11.01 5.76
C VAL A 191 17.15 -10.02 6.79
N LEU A 192 16.36 -9.63 7.80
CA LEU A 192 16.79 -8.69 8.84
C LEU A 192 17.46 -9.36 10.04
N SER A 193 17.47 -10.69 10.11
CA SER A 193 18.16 -11.46 11.15
C SER A 193 19.66 -11.66 10.87
N TRP A 194 20.13 -11.34 9.65
CA TRP A 194 21.54 -11.35 9.24
C TRP A 194 22.15 -9.96 9.47
#